data_2fee52974909c228cf83650788e03dda
#
_entry.id   2fee52974909c228cf83650788e03dda
#
_cell.length_a   1.000
_cell.length_b   1.000
_cell.length_c   1.000
_cell.angle_alpha   90.00
_cell.angle_beta   90.00
_cell.angle_gamma   90.00
#
_symmetry.space_group_name_H-M   'P 1'
#
loop_
_entity.id
_entity.type
_entity.pdbx_description
1 polymer ?
#
loop_
_entity_poly.entity_id
_entity_poly.type
_entity_poly.pdbx_seq_one_letter_code
_entity_poly.pdbx_strand_id
1 'polypeptide(L)'
;DHSAYLNATKKILSFTGNYVYENLKSNKINITKPEGGFYLFPEFINVKFSSSAEMCTDILQKTGVALLPGSDFGLDSNKMLARLSYTDFDGSSFLNNTLSSKKLDTADFKKFAPNIVDGVSALKDWSNSL
;
A
#
# COMPACT_ATOMS: atom_id res chain seq x y z
N ASP A 1 14.59 23.23 -9.12
CA ASP A 1 14.68 23.64 -7.72
C ASP A 1 14.50 22.44 -6.80
N HIS A 2 15.44 22.30 -5.88
CA HIS A 2 15.48 21.18 -4.94
C HIS A 2 14.26 21.19 -3.99
N SER A 3 13.84 22.37 -3.54
CA SER A 3 12.68 22.49 -2.66
C SER A 3 11.39 22.06 -3.34
N ALA A 4 11.21 22.43 -4.60
CA ALA A 4 10.03 22.03 -5.38
C ALA A 4 10.00 20.51 -5.58
N TYR A 5 11.15 19.90 -5.84
CA TYR A 5 11.29 18.46 -5.97
C TYR A 5 10.90 17.74 -4.67
N LEU A 6 11.43 18.19 -3.54
CA LEU A 6 11.13 17.58 -2.24
C LEU A 6 9.65 17.70 -1.89
N ASN A 7 9.04 18.87 -2.14
CA ASN A 7 7.64 19.10 -1.87
C ASN A 7 6.75 18.21 -2.75
N ALA A 8 7.10 18.07 -4.02
CA ALA A 8 6.36 17.21 -4.94
C ALA A 8 6.44 15.74 -4.50
N THR A 9 7.63 15.28 -4.09
CA THR A 9 7.81 13.90 -3.60
C THR A 9 6.97 13.65 -2.36
N LYS A 10 6.94 14.58 -1.41
CA LYS A 10 6.11 14.47 -0.21
C LYS A 10 4.62 14.40 -0.54
N LYS A 11 4.17 15.21 -1.50
CA LYS A 11 2.78 15.18 -1.97
C LYS A 11 2.41 13.82 -2.57
N ILE A 12 3.27 13.28 -3.40
CA ILE A 12 3.06 11.98 -4.03
C ILE A 12 2.95 10.88 -2.98
N LEU A 13 3.87 10.86 -2.03
CA LEU A 13 3.86 9.84 -0.98
C LEU A 13 2.65 9.96 -0.07
N SER A 14 2.29 11.18 0.29
CA SER A 14 1.10 11.43 1.10
C SER A 14 -0.18 11.00 0.38
N PHE A 15 -0.30 11.35 -0.89
CA PHE A 15 -1.46 10.95 -1.70
C PHE A 15 -1.52 9.43 -1.84
N THR A 16 -0.39 8.80 -2.13
CA THR A 16 -0.32 7.35 -2.31
C THR A 16 -0.70 6.61 -1.03
N GLY A 17 -0.13 7.02 0.10
CA GLY A 17 -0.46 6.40 1.39
C GLY A 17 -1.93 6.54 1.75
N ASN A 18 -2.50 7.73 1.53
CA ASN A 18 -3.92 7.96 1.79
C ASN A 18 -4.80 7.15 0.83
N TYR A 19 -4.42 7.04 -0.43
CA TYR A 19 -5.15 6.21 -1.40
C TYR A 19 -5.21 4.76 -0.95
N VAL A 20 -4.06 4.19 -0.59
CA VAL A 20 -3.97 2.80 -0.15
C VAL A 20 -4.81 2.60 1.13
N TYR A 21 -4.66 3.50 2.08
CA TYR A 21 -5.41 3.44 3.34
C TYR A 21 -6.93 3.46 3.09
N GLU A 22 -7.43 4.42 2.32
CA GLU A 22 -8.86 4.58 2.10
C GLU A 22 -9.46 3.43 1.29
N ASN A 23 -8.69 2.85 0.38
CA ASN A 23 -9.19 1.78 -0.49
C ASN A 23 -8.97 0.38 0.06
N LEU A 24 -8.03 0.19 0.99
CA LEU A 24 -7.74 -1.12 1.57
C LEU A 24 -8.44 -1.32 2.91
N LYS A 25 -8.64 -0.27 3.68
CA LYS A 25 -9.28 -0.32 4.98
C LYS A 25 -10.70 -0.89 4.86
N SER A 26 -11.01 -1.87 5.69
CA SER A 26 -12.33 -2.50 5.72
C SER A 26 -12.54 -3.19 7.06
N ASN A 27 -13.70 -3.83 7.25
CA ASN A 27 -13.94 -4.65 8.44
C ASN A 27 -13.10 -5.92 8.45
N LYS A 28 -12.43 -6.25 7.36
CA LYS A 28 -11.51 -7.41 7.27
C LYS A 28 -10.04 -7.03 7.26
N ILE A 29 -9.73 -5.75 7.07
CA ILE A 29 -8.37 -5.25 7.06
C ILE A 29 -8.31 -4.01 7.92
N ASN A 30 -7.58 -4.11 9.03
CA ASN A 30 -7.39 -3.00 9.95
C ASN A 30 -6.07 -2.30 9.64
N ILE A 31 -6.11 -1.00 9.39
CA ILE A 31 -4.93 -0.20 9.07
C ILE A 31 -5.01 1.10 9.84
N THR A 32 -3.89 1.53 10.43
CA THR A 32 -3.77 2.88 10.99
C THR A 32 -3.51 3.87 9.86
N LYS A 33 -4.15 5.03 9.91
CA LYS A 33 -3.93 6.08 8.92
C LYS A 33 -2.44 6.45 8.87
N PRO A 34 -1.84 6.57 7.67
CA PRO A 34 -0.42 6.87 7.56
C PRO A 34 -0.10 8.28 8.06
N GLU A 35 0.95 8.39 8.87
CA GLU A 35 1.44 9.66 9.42
C GLU A 35 2.75 10.10 8.79
N GLY A 36 3.21 9.38 7.78
CA GLY A 36 4.47 9.61 7.09
C GLY A 36 5.14 8.30 6.76
N GLY A 37 6.25 8.37 6.02
CA GLY A 37 6.98 7.19 5.58
C GLY A 37 6.38 6.55 4.34
N PHE A 38 6.85 5.35 4.02
CA PHE A 38 6.52 4.66 2.77
C PHE A 38 5.78 3.34 3.01
N TYR A 39 5.31 3.10 4.23
CA TYR A 39 4.81 1.81 4.65
C TYR A 39 3.47 1.93 5.36
N LEU A 40 2.64 0.93 5.16
CA LEU A 40 1.46 0.69 5.97
C LEU A 40 1.60 -0.70 6.59
N PHE A 41 0.94 -0.90 7.73
CA PHE A 41 0.94 -2.18 8.43
C PHE A 41 -0.49 -2.70 8.54
N PRO A 42 -1.03 -3.30 7.46
CA PRO A 42 -2.36 -3.89 7.52
C PRO A 42 -2.37 -5.13 8.41
N GLU A 43 -3.41 -5.25 9.21
CA GLU A 43 -3.74 -6.46 9.96
C GLU A 43 -4.97 -7.09 9.33
N PHE A 44 -4.84 -8.34 8.92
CA PHE A 44 -5.93 -9.06 8.26
C PHE A 44 -6.75 -9.79 9.33
N ILE A 45 -8.04 -9.46 9.41
CA ILE A 45 -8.95 -9.92 10.46
C ILE A 45 -9.60 -11.23 10.03
N ASN A 46 -9.71 -12.18 10.96
CA ASN A 46 -10.39 -13.46 10.76
C ASN A 46 -9.77 -14.34 9.66
N VAL A 47 -8.48 -14.18 9.39
CA VAL A 47 -7.77 -15.08 8.49
C VAL A 47 -7.20 -16.25 9.29
N LYS A 48 -7.16 -17.42 8.64
CA LYS A 48 -6.76 -18.68 9.31
C LYS A 48 -5.47 -19.22 8.73
N PHE A 49 -4.37 -18.54 9.02
CA PHE A 49 -3.03 -19.02 8.70
C PHE A 49 -2.28 -19.31 10.00
N SER A 50 -1.32 -20.23 9.93
CA SER A 50 -0.52 -20.58 11.10
C SER A 50 0.49 -19.48 11.44
N SER A 51 0.85 -18.64 10.47
CA SER A 51 1.81 -17.56 10.66
C SER A 51 1.58 -16.44 9.65
N SER A 52 2.11 -15.25 9.96
CA SER A 52 2.11 -14.13 9.02
C SER A 52 2.93 -14.44 7.76
N ALA A 53 4.00 -15.23 7.90
CA ALA A 53 4.80 -15.65 6.74
C ALA A 53 3.98 -16.51 5.78
N GLU A 54 3.21 -17.46 6.30
CA GLU A 54 2.33 -18.30 5.48
C GLU A 54 1.25 -17.46 4.80
N MET A 55 0.66 -16.51 5.52
CA MET A 55 -0.33 -15.58 4.96
C MET A 55 0.28 -14.78 3.81
N CYS A 56 1.47 -14.21 3.98
CA CYS A 56 2.12 -13.41 2.95
C CYS A 56 2.48 -14.25 1.73
N THR A 57 2.85 -15.52 1.92
CA THR A 57 3.10 -16.44 0.81
C THR A 57 1.82 -16.70 0.01
N ASP A 58 0.69 -16.93 0.68
CA ASP A 58 -0.59 -17.13 0.03
C ASP A 58 -1.02 -15.90 -0.77
N ILE A 59 -0.85 -14.72 -0.18
CA ILE A 59 -1.15 -13.45 -0.85
C ILE A 59 -0.31 -13.31 -2.12
N LEU A 60 0.99 -13.55 -2.03
CA LEU A 60 1.89 -13.44 -3.18
C LEU A 60 1.49 -14.39 -4.30
N GLN A 61 1.16 -15.64 -3.95
CA GLN A 61 0.79 -16.65 -4.95
C GLN A 61 -0.54 -16.32 -5.64
N LYS A 62 -1.50 -15.78 -4.91
CA LYS A 62 -2.84 -15.53 -5.43
C LYS A 62 -3.05 -14.14 -6.03
N THR A 63 -2.30 -13.16 -5.57
CA THR A 63 -2.49 -11.76 -6.00
C THR A 63 -1.30 -11.18 -6.74
N GLY A 64 -0.12 -11.77 -6.59
CA GLY A 64 1.13 -11.19 -7.10
C GLY A 64 1.66 -10.06 -6.24
N VAL A 65 1.01 -9.73 -5.13
CA VAL A 65 1.45 -8.65 -4.24
C VAL A 65 2.43 -9.20 -3.21
N ALA A 66 3.62 -8.62 -3.15
CA ALA A 66 4.66 -9.01 -2.20
C ALA A 66 4.54 -8.16 -0.93
N LEU A 67 4.15 -8.78 0.17
CA LEU A 67 4.13 -8.17 1.49
C LEU A 67 5.21 -8.81 2.35
N LEU A 68 5.74 -8.05 3.31
CA LEU A 68 6.67 -8.59 4.29
C LEU A 68 5.90 -8.94 5.56
N PRO A 69 6.05 -10.18 6.08
CA PRO A 69 5.33 -10.59 7.28
C PRO A 69 5.79 -9.82 8.50
N GLY A 70 4.87 -9.57 9.44
CA GLY A 70 5.19 -8.87 10.68
C GLY A 70 6.30 -9.54 11.47
N SER A 71 6.42 -10.86 11.38
CA SER A 71 7.48 -11.60 12.06
C SER A 71 8.89 -11.19 11.65
N ASP A 72 9.05 -10.65 10.43
CA ASP A 72 10.35 -10.12 9.97
C ASP A 72 10.74 -8.84 10.70
N PHE A 73 9.81 -8.21 11.42
CA PHE A 73 10.04 -6.97 12.17
C PHE A 73 9.94 -7.18 13.67
N GLY A 74 10.03 -8.44 14.15
CA GLY A 74 9.97 -8.77 15.56
C GLY A 74 8.57 -8.87 16.14
N LEU A 75 7.52 -8.83 15.31
CA LEU A 75 6.16 -9.06 15.76
C LEU A 75 5.87 -10.55 15.85
N ASP A 76 4.89 -10.93 16.69
CA ASP A 76 4.51 -12.33 16.84
C ASP A 76 4.12 -12.93 15.50
N SER A 77 4.64 -14.13 15.21
CA SER A 77 4.37 -14.80 13.94
C SER A 77 2.90 -15.20 13.76
N ASN A 78 2.16 -15.34 14.87
CA ASN A 78 0.73 -15.67 14.82
C ASN A 78 -0.17 -14.45 14.64
N LYS A 79 0.37 -13.24 14.65
CA LYS A 79 -0.38 -12.05 14.31
C LYS A 79 -0.37 -11.86 12.79
N MET A 80 -1.55 -11.69 12.21
CA MET A 80 -1.71 -11.56 10.75
C MET A 80 -1.43 -10.13 10.30
N LEU A 81 -0.23 -9.66 10.65
CA LEU A 81 0.28 -8.33 10.29
C LEU A 81 1.32 -8.45 9.19
N ALA A 82 1.30 -7.49 8.28
CA ALA A 82 2.28 -7.42 7.20
C ALA A 82 2.66 -5.97 6.94
N ARG A 83 3.81 -5.77 6.29
CA ARG A 83 4.24 -4.44 5.86
C ARG A 83 3.98 -4.29 4.37
N LEU A 84 3.24 -3.26 4.00
CA LEU A 84 2.95 -2.91 2.63
C LEU A 84 3.73 -1.66 2.26
N SER A 85 4.62 -1.76 1.26
CA SER A 85 5.31 -0.62 0.68
C SER A 85 4.50 -0.10 -0.50
N TYR A 86 4.33 1.21 -0.59
CA TYR A 86 3.54 1.83 -1.66
C TYR A 86 4.37 2.77 -2.54
N THR A 87 5.58 2.33 -2.88
CA THR A 87 6.48 3.11 -3.73
C THR A 87 6.56 2.62 -5.17
N ASP A 88 5.74 1.63 -5.56
CA ASP A 88 5.74 1.07 -6.90
C ASP A 88 4.86 1.89 -7.84
N PHE A 89 5.43 2.96 -8.39
CA PHE A 89 4.76 3.83 -9.36
C PHE A 89 5.79 4.41 -10.33
N ASP A 90 5.29 4.97 -11.45
CA ASP A 90 6.14 5.69 -12.39
C ASP A 90 6.49 7.06 -11.78
N GLY A 91 7.57 7.09 -11.02
CA GLY A 91 7.97 8.27 -10.26
C GLY A 91 8.28 9.48 -11.14
N SER A 92 8.87 9.24 -12.31
CA SER A 92 9.26 10.30 -13.22
C SER A 92 8.03 11.04 -13.77
N SER A 93 7.09 10.31 -14.36
CA SER A 93 5.87 10.88 -14.92
C SER A 93 5.01 11.51 -13.84
N PHE A 94 4.86 10.85 -12.71
CA PHE A 94 4.07 11.35 -11.59
C PHE A 94 4.67 12.63 -11.03
N LEU A 95 5.98 12.67 -10.86
CA LEU A 95 6.69 13.84 -10.36
C LEU A 95 6.53 15.03 -11.30
N ASN A 96 6.71 14.82 -12.59
CA ASN A 96 6.55 15.87 -13.60
C ASN A 96 5.13 16.43 -13.60
N ASN A 97 4.13 15.56 -13.51
CA ASN A 97 2.74 16.00 -13.43
C ASN A 97 2.48 16.82 -12.16
N THR A 98 3.05 16.41 -11.03
CA THR A 98 2.90 17.10 -9.76
C THR A 98 3.59 18.47 -9.76
N LEU A 99 4.73 18.58 -10.43
CA LEU A 99 5.46 19.85 -10.56
C LEU A 99 4.72 20.84 -11.48
N SER A 100 4.05 20.35 -12.52
CA SER A 100 3.33 21.19 -13.47
C SER A 100 1.86 21.42 -13.10
N SER A 101 1.29 20.52 -12.30
CA SER A 101 -0.11 20.58 -11.87
C SER A 101 -0.17 20.90 -10.38
N LYS A 102 -1.18 21.65 -10.00
CA LYS A 102 -1.36 22.06 -8.60
C LYS A 102 -2.15 21.06 -7.78
N LYS A 103 -2.74 20.04 -8.41
CA LYS A 103 -3.67 19.14 -7.74
C LYS A 103 -3.52 17.72 -8.26
N LEU A 104 -3.39 16.79 -7.32
CA LEU A 104 -3.44 15.36 -7.62
C LEU A 104 -4.87 14.86 -7.39
N ASP A 105 -5.40 14.11 -8.34
CA ASP A 105 -6.68 13.46 -8.16
C ASP A 105 -6.57 11.96 -8.40
N THR A 106 -7.65 11.23 -8.08
CA THR A 106 -7.66 9.77 -8.19
C THR A 106 -7.50 9.29 -9.64
N ALA A 107 -8.04 10.02 -10.61
CA ALA A 107 -7.92 9.65 -12.02
C ALA A 107 -6.46 9.75 -12.48
N ASP A 108 -5.76 10.82 -12.10
CA ASP A 108 -4.34 10.97 -12.39
C ASP A 108 -3.52 9.89 -11.70
N PHE A 109 -3.84 9.59 -10.44
CA PHE A 109 -3.13 8.56 -9.69
C PHE A 109 -3.25 7.19 -10.36
N LYS A 110 -4.43 6.82 -10.81
CA LYS A 110 -4.65 5.54 -11.52
C LYS A 110 -3.83 5.43 -12.79
N LYS A 111 -3.56 6.55 -13.44
CA LYS A 111 -2.75 6.60 -14.65
C LYS A 111 -1.26 6.41 -14.35
N PHE A 112 -0.75 6.97 -13.25
CA PHE A 112 0.68 6.97 -12.92
C PHE A 112 1.10 5.85 -11.99
N ALA A 113 0.16 5.22 -11.30
CA ALA A 113 0.45 4.16 -10.34
C ALA A 113 -0.49 2.96 -10.52
N PRO A 114 -0.60 2.39 -11.74
CA PRO A 114 -1.53 1.28 -11.97
C PRO A 114 -1.19 0.04 -11.12
N ASN A 115 0.09 -0.21 -10.85
CA ASN A 115 0.50 -1.37 -10.04
C ASN A 115 -0.02 -1.27 -8.61
N ILE A 116 -0.03 -0.07 -8.04
CA ILE A 116 -0.57 0.15 -6.69
C ILE A 116 -2.09 -0.03 -6.69
N VAL A 117 -2.76 0.53 -7.69
CA VAL A 117 -4.23 0.41 -7.82
C VAL A 117 -4.63 -1.07 -7.96
N ASP A 118 -3.96 -1.78 -8.87
CA ASP A 118 -4.24 -3.20 -9.11
C ASP A 118 -3.92 -4.05 -7.88
N GLY A 119 -2.81 -3.76 -7.20
CA GLY A 119 -2.42 -4.46 -5.99
C GLY A 119 -3.41 -4.28 -4.86
N VAL A 120 -3.90 -3.07 -4.64
CA VAL A 120 -4.91 -2.79 -3.61
C VAL A 120 -6.21 -3.53 -3.92
N SER A 121 -6.64 -3.49 -5.18
CA SER A 121 -7.85 -4.21 -5.62
C SER A 121 -7.72 -5.71 -5.40
N ALA A 122 -6.57 -6.29 -5.76
CA ALA A 122 -6.31 -7.71 -5.58
C ALA A 122 -6.30 -8.11 -4.10
N LEU A 123 -5.71 -7.29 -3.22
CA LEU A 123 -5.70 -7.54 -1.78
C LEU A 123 -7.11 -7.50 -1.19
N LYS A 124 -7.92 -6.54 -1.61
CA LYS A 124 -9.32 -6.47 -1.18
C LYS A 124 -10.08 -7.73 -1.59
N ASP A 125 -9.95 -8.13 -2.84
CA ASP A 125 -10.62 -9.32 -3.36
C ASP A 125 -10.15 -10.57 -2.61
N TRP A 126 -8.85 -10.68 -2.35
CA TRP A 126 -8.30 -11.78 -1.58
C TRP A 126 -8.90 -11.83 -0.18
N SER A 127 -8.95 -10.71 0.53
CA SER A 127 -9.50 -10.66 1.88
C SER A 127 -11.00 -10.98 1.91
N ASN A 128 -11.72 -10.62 0.88
CA ASN A 128 -13.17 -10.89 0.79
C ASN A 128 -13.48 -12.33 0.40
N SER A 129 -12.52 -13.05 -0.18
CA SER A 129 -12.70 -14.44 -0.60
C SER A 129 -12.43 -15.46 0.52
N LEU A 130 -11.93 -15.01 1.64
CA LEU A 130 -11.59 -15.89 2.77
C LEU A 130 -12.78 -16.24 3.66
#